data_c3c9653bdec6405b9e2ad1d9995d783b
#
_entry.id   c3c9653bdec6405b9e2ad1d9995d783b
#
_cell.length_a   1.000
_cell.length_b   1.000
_cell.length_c   1.000
_cell.angle_alpha   90.00
_cell.angle_beta   90.00
_cell.angle_gamma   90.00
#
_symmetry.space_group_name_H-M   'P 1'
#
loop_
_entity.id
_entity.type
_entity.pdbx_description
1 polymer ?
#
loop_
_entity_poly.entity_id
_entity_poly.type
_entity_poly.pdbx_seq_one_letter_code
_entity_poly.pdbx_strand_id
1 'polypeptide(L)'
;MKFISWNVNGLRACVGKEFEQQFKDLDADFFCLQETKMQAGQLDLSFPGYESYWNYADKKGYSGTAIYTKHKPLSVTYGIDIDEHDHEGRVITLEMEDFYLVTVYTPNSQDGLRRLEYRMKWEDDFQAYLHKLDEKKPVIVCGDMNVCLLYTSDAADE
;
A
#
# COMPACT_ATOMS: atom_id res chain seq x y z
N MET A 1 8.62 -14.57 9.61
CA MET A 1 7.63 -13.47 9.53
C MET A 1 6.68 -13.70 8.37
N LYS A 2 5.42 -13.34 8.55
CA LYS A 2 4.40 -13.45 7.51
C LYS A 2 3.94 -12.06 7.08
N PHE A 3 4.00 -11.80 5.78
CA PHE A 3 3.56 -10.55 5.16
C PHE A 3 2.37 -10.85 4.26
N ILE A 4 1.31 -10.07 4.39
CA ILE A 4 0.12 -10.16 3.53
C ILE A 4 -0.06 -8.81 2.85
N SER A 5 -0.41 -8.83 1.58
CA SER A 5 -0.76 -7.66 0.79
C SER A 5 -2.09 -7.89 0.10
N TRP A 6 -3.02 -6.94 0.23
CA TRP A 6 -4.37 -7.08 -0.32
C TRP A 6 -4.90 -5.73 -0.80
N ASN A 7 -5.19 -5.63 -2.10
CA ASN A 7 -5.99 -4.54 -2.63
C ASN A 7 -7.46 -4.84 -2.34
N VAL A 8 -8.07 -4.06 -1.46
CA VAL A 8 -9.44 -4.29 -0.99
C VAL A 8 -10.51 -3.58 -1.81
N ASN A 9 -10.10 -2.73 -2.75
CA ASN A 9 -11.02 -1.98 -3.62
C ASN A 9 -12.17 -1.34 -2.84
N GLY A 10 -11.81 -0.60 -1.79
CA GLY A 10 -12.77 0.01 -0.87
C GLY A 10 -12.99 -0.84 0.38
N LEU A 11 -12.32 -0.48 1.46
CA LEU A 11 -12.33 -1.27 2.70
C LEU A 11 -13.72 -1.33 3.33
N ARG A 12 -14.48 -0.24 3.32
CA ARG A 12 -15.83 -0.22 3.93
C ARG A 12 -16.78 -1.24 3.29
N ALA A 13 -16.65 -1.46 1.99
CA ALA A 13 -17.45 -2.47 1.29
C ALA A 13 -16.94 -3.90 1.53
N CYS A 14 -15.65 -4.03 1.81
CA CYS A 14 -14.99 -5.32 2.06
C CYS A 14 -15.18 -5.81 3.50
N VAL A 15 -15.27 -4.89 4.45
CA VAL A 15 -15.35 -5.21 5.87
C VAL A 15 -16.66 -5.89 6.23
N GLY A 16 -16.56 -7.01 6.91
CA GLY A 16 -17.64 -7.81 7.42
C GLY A 16 -17.04 -9.00 8.15
N LYS A 17 -17.88 -9.92 8.55
CA LYS A 17 -17.42 -11.10 9.30
C LYS A 17 -16.35 -11.92 8.58
N GLU A 18 -16.43 -12.00 7.25
CA GLU A 18 -15.44 -12.72 6.45
C GLU A 18 -14.08 -12.03 6.48
N PHE A 19 -14.03 -10.71 6.30
CA PHE A 19 -12.78 -9.95 6.36
C PHE A 19 -12.10 -10.13 7.72
N GLU A 20 -12.85 -9.90 8.78
CA GLU A 20 -12.32 -10.03 10.14
C GLU A 20 -11.84 -11.44 10.43
N GLN A 21 -12.59 -12.44 10.00
CA GLN A 21 -12.22 -13.85 10.18
C GLN A 21 -10.96 -14.19 9.39
N GLN A 22 -10.88 -13.79 8.14
CA GLN A 22 -9.69 -14.00 7.30
C GLN A 22 -8.47 -13.30 7.88
N PHE A 23 -8.64 -12.08 8.35
CA PHE A 23 -7.56 -11.34 9.00
C PHE A 23 -7.00 -12.10 10.20
N LYS A 24 -7.89 -12.60 11.07
CA LYS A 24 -7.49 -13.38 12.24
C LYS A 24 -6.86 -14.72 11.89
N ASP A 25 -7.44 -15.43 10.92
CA ASP A 25 -6.95 -16.74 10.49
C ASP A 25 -5.57 -16.67 9.84
N LEU A 26 -5.32 -15.62 9.08
CA LEU A 26 -4.01 -15.41 8.46
C LEU A 26 -2.92 -15.09 9.47
N ASP A 27 -3.27 -14.47 10.56
CA ASP A 27 -2.35 -14.18 11.67
C ASP A 27 -1.00 -13.62 11.21
N ALA A 28 -1.06 -12.63 10.31
CA ALA A 28 0.13 -12.05 9.71
C ALA A 28 0.91 -11.17 10.70
N ASP A 29 2.22 -11.10 10.54
CA ASP A 29 3.05 -10.12 11.23
C ASP A 29 2.80 -8.72 10.69
N PHE A 30 2.66 -8.61 9.35
CA PHE A 30 2.35 -7.37 8.65
C PHE A 30 1.23 -7.63 7.65
N PHE A 31 0.18 -6.83 7.73
CA PHE A 31 -0.97 -6.91 6.84
C PHE A 31 -1.14 -5.56 6.14
N CYS A 32 -0.82 -5.51 4.86
CA CYS A 32 -0.83 -4.29 4.06
C CYS A 32 -2.08 -4.23 3.18
N LEU A 33 -2.77 -3.09 3.21
CA LEU A 33 -3.96 -2.84 2.42
C LEU A 33 -3.71 -1.73 1.41
N GLN A 34 -4.21 -1.92 0.21
CA GLN A 34 -4.19 -0.90 -0.83
C GLN A 34 -5.61 -0.61 -1.29
N GLU A 35 -5.80 0.59 -1.80
CA GLU A 35 -7.08 1.09 -2.28
C GLU A 35 -8.19 1.00 -1.22
N THR A 36 -7.88 1.54 -0.04
CA THR A 36 -8.81 1.54 1.09
C THR A 36 -10.02 2.42 0.85
N LYS A 37 -9.88 3.47 0.03
CA LYS A 37 -10.91 4.48 -0.27
C LYS A 37 -11.51 5.11 0.98
N MET A 38 -10.70 5.22 2.02
CA MET A 38 -11.10 5.67 3.35
C MET A 38 -10.67 7.10 3.62
N GLN A 39 -11.37 7.73 4.54
CA GLN A 39 -10.96 8.98 5.19
C GLN A 39 -10.90 8.76 6.69
N ALA A 40 -10.17 9.62 7.39
CA ALA A 40 -10.05 9.55 8.83
C ALA A 40 -11.43 9.55 9.51
N GLY A 41 -11.63 8.65 10.46
CA GLY A 41 -12.86 8.58 11.24
C GLY A 41 -14.04 7.89 10.58
N GLN A 42 -13.91 7.39 9.36
CA GLN A 42 -15.03 6.70 8.67
C GLN A 42 -15.24 5.26 9.15
N LEU A 43 -14.22 4.62 9.65
CA LEU A 43 -14.28 3.25 10.14
C LEU A 43 -13.27 3.09 11.25
N ASP A 44 -13.71 2.53 12.37
CA ASP A 44 -12.84 2.11 13.46
C ASP A 44 -12.66 0.60 13.35
N LEU A 45 -11.56 0.19 12.74
CA LEU A 45 -11.20 -1.21 12.54
C LEU A 45 -9.88 -1.50 13.25
N SER A 46 -9.99 -2.05 14.46
CA SER A 46 -8.82 -2.43 15.25
C SER A 46 -8.85 -3.91 15.58
N PHE A 47 -7.65 -4.49 15.71
CA PHE A 47 -7.48 -5.89 16.06
C PHE A 47 -6.53 -6.02 17.26
N PRO A 48 -6.84 -6.89 18.25
CA PRO A 48 -5.96 -7.10 19.39
C PRO A 48 -4.56 -7.52 18.95
N GLY A 49 -3.54 -6.88 19.52
CA GLY A 49 -2.14 -7.17 19.22
C GLY A 49 -1.58 -6.47 17.98
N TYR A 50 -2.39 -5.68 17.30
CA TYR A 50 -1.97 -4.92 16.11
C TYR A 50 -2.02 -3.42 16.35
N GLU A 51 -1.00 -2.72 15.84
CA GLU A 51 -1.05 -1.29 15.58
C GLU A 51 -1.36 -1.09 14.10
N SER A 52 -2.02 0.01 13.75
CA SER A 52 -2.32 0.33 12.36
C SER A 52 -1.87 1.73 11.99
N TYR A 53 -1.44 1.87 10.75
CA TYR A 53 -0.97 3.13 10.16
C TYR A 53 -1.70 3.33 8.85
N TRP A 54 -2.25 4.53 8.64
CA TRP A 54 -3.15 4.85 7.54
C TRP A 54 -2.65 6.06 6.79
N ASN A 55 -2.64 5.95 5.47
CA ASN A 55 -2.37 7.07 4.59
C ASN A 55 -3.59 7.29 3.69
N TYR A 56 -4.25 8.43 3.86
CA TYR A 56 -5.48 8.77 3.17
C TYR A 56 -5.20 9.70 1.99
N ALA A 57 -5.95 9.52 0.89
CA ALA A 57 -5.95 10.51 -0.18
C ALA A 57 -6.71 11.77 0.24
N ASP A 58 -6.33 12.92 -0.28
CA ASP A 58 -7.09 14.16 -0.07
C ASP A 58 -8.46 14.07 -0.73
N LYS A 59 -8.54 13.40 -1.88
CA LYS A 59 -9.79 13.12 -2.56
C LYS A 59 -10.56 12.00 -1.86
N LYS A 60 -11.82 12.28 -1.50
CA LYS A 60 -12.70 11.30 -0.85
C LYS A 60 -12.99 10.10 -1.73
N GLY A 61 -13.03 8.91 -1.12
CA GLY A 61 -13.38 7.68 -1.82
C GLY A 61 -12.38 7.23 -2.88
N TYR A 62 -11.12 7.60 -2.70
CA TYR A 62 -10.08 7.39 -3.70
C TYR A 62 -8.78 6.89 -3.04
N SER A 63 -8.09 5.93 -3.70
CA SER A 63 -6.75 5.46 -3.30
C SER A 63 -6.68 5.06 -1.81
N GLY A 64 -5.59 5.39 -1.14
CA GLY A 64 -5.39 5.10 0.27
C GLY A 64 -4.71 3.77 0.54
N THR A 65 -3.83 3.77 1.54
CA THR A 65 -3.10 2.58 1.99
C THR A 65 -3.16 2.47 3.51
N ALA A 66 -2.96 1.25 4.01
CA ALA A 66 -2.87 0.99 5.44
C ALA A 66 -1.95 -0.19 5.71
N ILE A 67 -1.34 -0.20 6.90
CA ILE A 67 -0.58 -1.33 7.40
C ILE A 67 -1.03 -1.65 8.82
N TYR A 68 -1.37 -2.92 9.06
CA TYR A 68 -1.51 -3.49 10.39
C TYR A 68 -0.25 -4.27 10.74
N THR A 69 0.30 -4.06 11.90
CA THR A 69 1.53 -4.71 12.33
C THR A 69 1.48 -5.16 13.78
N LYS A 70 2.01 -6.36 14.05
CA LYS A 70 2.26 -6.86 15.39
C LYS A 70 3.53 -6.30 16.02
N HIS A 71 4.42 -5.74 15.18
CA HIS A 71 5.74 -5.27 15.59
C HIS A 71 5.78 -3.74 15.54
N LYS A 72 6.26 -3.14 16.61
CA LYS A 72 6.39 -1.69 16.69
C LYS A 72 7.52 -1.20 15.78
N PRO A 73 7.25 -0.36 14.77
CA PRO A 73 8.30 0.20 13.94
C PRO A 73 9.14 1.23 14.68
N LEU A 74 10.38 1.42 14.24
CA LEU A 74 11.25 2.51 14.70
C LEU A 74 10.74 3.86 14.23
N SER A 75 10.23 3.92 12.99
CA SER A 75 9.61 5.10 12.42
C SER A 75 8.58 4.72 11.37
N VAL A 76 7.67 5.65 11.08
CA VAL A 76 6.67 5.53 10.03
C VAL A 76 6.76 6.76 9.14
N THR A 77 6.82 6.55 7.83
CA THR A 77 6.83 7.62 6.84
C THR A 77 5.66 7.45 5.89
N TYR A 78 4.99 8.55 5.59
CA TYR A 78 3.85 8.60 4.67
C TYR A 78 4.27 9.33 3.40
N GLY A 79 4.09 8.67 2.25
CA GLY A 79 4.52 9.23 0.98
C GLY A 79 6.01 8.99 0.69
N ILE A 80 6.53 9.69 -0.31
CA ILE A 80 7.92 9.57 -0.77
C ILE A 80 8.70 10.90 -0.71
N ASP A 81 8.19 11.85 0.08
CA ASP A 81 8.75 13.17 0.26
C ASP A 81 8.78 14.02 -1.03
N ILE A 82 7.77 13.86 -1.86
CA ILE A 82 7.53 14.65 -3.07
C ILE A 82 6.08 15.12 -3.06
N ASP A 83 5.86 16.40 -2.90
CA ASP A 83 4.52 16.97 -2.72
C ASP A 83 3.54 16.57 -3.83
N GLU A 84 3.99 16.58 -5.08
CA GLU A 84 3.17 16.18 -6.22
C GLU A 84 2.57 14.76 -6.08
N HIS A 85 3.26 13.87 -5.36
CA HIS A 85 2.87 12.47 -5.21
C HIS A 85 2.18 12.16 -3.88
N ASP A 86 2.35 13.02 -2.88
CA ASP A 86 2.04 12.67 -1.50
C ASP A 86 0.62 13.03 -1.05
N HIS A 87 -0.29 13.38 -1.99
CA HIS A 87 -1.68 13.72 -1.72
C HIS A 87 -2.69 12.61 -2.01
N GLU A 88 -2.23 11.46 -2.49
CA GLU A 88 -3.11 10.37 -2.89
C GLU A 88 -3.07 9.14 -1.97
N GLY A 89 -2.33 9.23 -0.85
CA GLY A 89 -2.29 8.15 0.15
C GLY A 89 -1.72 6.83 -0.38
N ARG A 90 -0.68 6.88 -1.22
CA ARG A 90 -0.19 5.72 -1.98
C ARG A 90 0.89 4.91 -1.32
N VAL A 91 1.67 5.50 -0.42
CA VAL A 91 2.87 4.87 0.14
C VAL A 91 2.92 5.03 1.65
N ILE A 92 3.18 3.93 2.35
CA ILE A 92 3.58 3.93 3.76
C ILE A 92 4.87 3.14 3.88
N THR A 93 5.85 3.69 4.59
CA THR A 93 7.10 3.02 4.91
C THR A 93 7.21 2.83 6.41
N LEU A 94 7.39 1.58 6.85
CA LEU A 94 7.77 1.24 8.21
C LEU A 94 9.27 0.98 8.26
N GLU A 95 9.98 1.68 9.12
CA GLU A 95 11.37 1.33 9.45
C GLU A 95 11.39 0.32 10.59
N MET A 96 11.83 -0.87 10.28
CA MET A 96 12.08 -1.91 11.28
C MET A 96 13.58 -1.94 11.61
N GLU A 97 13.97 -2.71 12.61
CA GLU A 97 15.37 -2.78 13.02
C GLU A 97 16.28 -3.26 11.86
N ASP A 98 15.88 -4.29 11.14
CA ASP A 98 16.72 -4.96 10.14
C ASP A 98 16.26 -4.73 8.69
N PHE A 99 15.14 -4.05 8.47
CA PHE A 99 14.59 -3.84 7.13
C PHE A 99 13.61 -2.66 7.11
N TYR A 100 13.30 -2.19 5.90
CA TYR A 100 12.14 -1.34 5.63
C TYR A 100 11.02 -2.16 5.01
N LEU A 101 9.80 -1.92 5.46
CA LEU A 101 8.59 -2.41 4.78
C LEU A 101 7.89 -1.25 4.10
N VAL A 102 7.72 -1.34 2.80
CA VAL A 102 7.01 -0.33 2.00
C VAL A 102 5.75 -0.97 1.42
N THR A 103 4.58 -0.42 1.74
CA THR A 103 3.38 -0.73 0.99
C THR A 103 3.09 0.36 -0.02
N VAL A 104 2.62 -0.03 -1.19
CA VAL A 104 2.40 0.89 -2.30
C VAL A 104 1.12 0.56 -3.06
N TYR A 105 0.39 1.59 -3.42
CA TYR A 105 -0.67 1.54 -4.43
C TYR A 105 -0.28 2.45 -5.59
N THR A 106 0.30 1.85 -6.61
CA THR A 106 0.83 2.57 -7.77
C THR A 106 -0.30 3.22 -8.57
N PRO A 107 -0.18 4.49 -9.01
CA PRO A 107 -1.19 5.10 -9.86
C PRO A 107 -1.33 4.34 -11.18
N ASN A 108 -2.56 4.16 -11.64
CA ASN A 108 -2.80 3.63 -12.97
C ASN A 108 -2.77 4.74 -14.02
N SER A 109 -2.62 4.34 -15.30
CA SER A 109 -2.58 5.29 -16.41
C SER A 109 -3.96 5.80 -16.81
N GLN A 110 -5.01 5.25 -16.22
CA GLN A 110 -6.43 5.47 -16.57
C GLN A 110 -6.77 5.08 -18.01
N ASP A 111 -8.07 5.13 -18.33
CA ASP A 111 -8.56 4.81 -19.66
C ASP A 111 -7.96 5.78 -20.70
N GLY A 112 -7.51 5.24 -21.84
CA GLY A 112 -6.87 6.02 -22.87
C GLY A 112 -5.50 6.58 -22.49
N LEU A 113 -4.86 6.03 -21.44
CA LEU A 113 -3.52 6.41 -20.98
C LEU A 113 -3.40 7.89 -20.58
N ARG A 114 -4.50 8.49 -20.08
CA ARG A 114 -4.56 9.92 -19.73
C ARG A 114 -3.54 10.36 -18.69
N ARG A 115 -3.12 9.45 -17.81
CA ARG A 115 -2.13 9.73 -16.76
C ARG A 115 -0.80 9.01 -16.98
N LEU A 116 -0.51 8.59 -18.23
CA LEU A 116 0.71 7.82 -18.50
C LEU A 116 1.99 8.59 -18.14
N GLU A 117 2.08 9.86 -18.52
CA GLU A 117 3.25 10.69 -18.21
C GLU A 117 3.45 10.82 -16.69
N TYR A 118 2.36 11.07 -15.98
CA TYR A 118 2.39 11.12 -14.52
C TYR A 118 2.83 9.78 -13.92
N ARG A 119 2.28 8.67 -14.43
CA ARG A 119 2.63 7.33 -14.00
C ARG A 119 4.12 7.04 -14.19
N MET A 120 4.69 7.42 -15.31
CA MET A 120 6.10 7.20 -15.61
C MET A 120 6.98 8.02 -14.67
N LYS A 121 6.65 9.29 -14.45
CA LYS A 121 7.36 10.14 -13.50
C LYS A 121 7.26 9.58 -12.08
N TRP A 122 6.09 9.14 -11.69
CA TRP A 122 5.86 8.55 -10.37
C TRP A 122 6.73 7.30 -10.17
N GLU A 123 6.85 6.46 -11.18
CA GLU A 123 7.69 5.27 -11.10
C GLU A 123 9.17 5.60 -10.94
N ASP A 124 9.67 6.56 -11.70
CA ASP A 124 11.06 7.01 -11.58
C ASP A 124 11.34 7.55 -10.17
N ASP A 125 10.44 8.36 -9.64
CA ASP A 125 10.57 8.96 -8.30
C ASP A 125 10.44 7.89 -7.21
N PHE A 126 9.52 6.95 -7.35
CA PHE A 126 9.37 5.84 -6.42
C PHE A 126 10.59 4.93 -6.41
N GLN A 127 11.13 4.60 -7.57
CA GLN A 127 12.34 3.81 -7.69
C GLN A 127 13.52 4.51 -7.00
N ALA A 128 13.70 5.80 -7.22
CA ALA A 128 14.73 6.58 -6.54
C ALA A 128 14.55 6.55 -5.01
N TYR A 129 13.32 6.65 -4.54
CA TYR A 129 12.99 6.54 -3.12
C TYR A 129 13.39 5.18 -2.54
N LEU A 130 13.06 4.09 -3.24
CA LEU A 130 13.42 2.75 -2.79
C LEU A 130 14.93 2.54 -2.76
N HIS A 131 15.67 3.04 -3.75
CA HIS A 131 17.12 2.97 -3.77
C HIS A 131 17.75 3.69 -2.57
N LYS A 132 17.20 4.84 -2.22
CA LYS A 132 17.66 5.60 -1.06
C LYS A 132 17.46 4.85 0.26
N LEU A 133 16.36 4.14 0.40
CA LEU A 133 16.12 3.27 1.56
C LEU A 133 17.09 2.08 1.56
N ASP A 134 17.29 1.45 0.41
CA ASP A 134 18.12 0.25 0.27
C ASP A 134 19.61 0.52 0.58
N GLU A 135 20.05 1.75 0.47
CA GLU A 135 21.39 2.14 0.91
C GLU A 135 21.61 1.93 2.42
N LYS A 136 20.53 1.94 3.21
CA LYS A 136 20.59 1.83 4.67
C LYS A 136 20.24 0.44 5.18
N LYS A 137 19.18 -0.16 4.66
CA LYS A 137 18.65 -1.47 5.07
C LYS A 137 17.96 -2.15 3.89
N PRO A 138 17.86 -3.48 3.88
CA PRO A 138 17.05 -4.18 2.91
C PRO A 138 15.60 -3.66 2.89
N VAL A 139 15.01 -3.59 1.71
CA VAL A 139 13.65 -3.09 1.51
C VAL A 139 12.75 -4.21 1.04
N ILE A 140 11.65 -4.42 1.76
CA ILE A 140 10.55 -5.29 1.35
C ILE A 140 9.44 -4.40 0.82
N VAL A 141 9.08 -4.58 -0.44
CA VAL A 141 7.98 -3.85 -1.08
C VAL A 141 6.82 -4.81 -1.31
N CYS A 142 5.64 -4.43 -0.88
CA CYS A 142 4.42 -5.15 -1.21
C CYS A 142 3.30 -4.17 -1.55
N GLY A 143 2.44 -4.57 -2.47
CA GLY A 143 1.34 -3.71 -2.87
C GLY A 143 0.81 -4.02 -4.25
N ASP A 144 0.05 -3.08 -4.76
CA ASP A 144 -0.51 -3.14 -6.10
C ASP A 144 0.31 -2.25 -7.04
N MET A 145 1.02 -2.90 -7.96
CA MET A 145 1.88 -2.20 -8.92
C MET A 145 1.11 -1.68 -10.14
N ASN A 146 -0.19 -1.97 -10.23
CA ASN A 146 -1.02 -1.59 -11.37
C ASN A 146 -0.39 -1.94 -12.72
N VAL A 147 0.20 -3.12 -12.79
CA VAL A 147 0.78 -3.71 -14.01
C VAL A 147 0.05 -5.01 -14.30
N CYS A 148 -0.44 -5.16 -15.52
CA CYS A 148 -1.10 -6.38 -15.93
C CYS A 148 -0.27 -7.08 -17.00
N LEU A 149 0.40 -8.15 -16.62
CA LEU A 149 1.16 -8.98 -17.54
C LEU A 149 0.25 -9.65 -18.59
N LEU A 150 -1.01 -9.84 -18.22
CA LEU A 150 -2.01 -10.48 -19.08
C LEU A 150 -2.26 -9.75 -20.39
N TYR A 151 -2.07 -8.45 -20.40
CA TYR A 151 -2.25 -7.63 -21.60
C TYR A 151 -0.99 -7.47 -22.43
N THR A 152 0.15 -7.97 -21.91
CA THR A 152 1.45 -7.82 -22.57
C THR A 152 1.98 -9.12 -23.13
N SER A 153 1.38 -10.26 -22.74
CA SER A 153 1.75 -11.58 -23.24
C SER A 153 0.56 -12.53 -23.16
N ASP A 154 0.60 -13.55 -23.99
CA ASP A 154 -0.39 -14.64 -23.95
C ASP A 154 -0.22 -15.54 -22.71
N ALA A 155 0.75 -15.27 -21.89
CA ALA A 155 1.00 -16.00 -20.65
C ALA A 155 -0.20 -15.98 -19.69
N ALA A 156 -1.06 -15.03 -19.88
CA ALA A 156 -2.31 -14.95 -19.16
C ALA A 156 -3.22 -16.14 -19.38
N ASP A 157 -3.14 -16.70 -20.53
CA ASP A 157 -4.03 -17.78 -20.96
C ASP A 157 -3.45 -19.14 -20.57
N GLU A 158 -2.31 -19.13 -19.97
CA GLU A 158 -1.62 -20.30 -19.47
C GLU A 158 -1.99 -20.56 -18.00
#